data_a8f632e3c57d59177bb6af4354a277be
#
_entry.id   a8f632e3c57d59177bb6af4354a277be
#
_cell.length_a   1.000
_cell.length_b   1.000
_cell.length_c   1.000
_cell.angle_alpha   90.00
_cell.angle_beta   90.00
_cell.angle_gamma   90.00
#
_symmetry.space_group_name_H-M   'P 1'
#
loop_
_entity.id
_entity.type
_entity.pdbx_description
1 polymer ?
#
loop_
_entity_poly.entity_id
_entity_poly.type
_entity_poly.pdbx_seq_one_letter_code
_entity_poly.pdbx_strand_id
1 'polypeptide(L)'
;MEAFRRGERSPAEELEAVYAAIDASPLNAFCHLDREHATIAAGVADVSLPFGGVPIGVKELDQVAGWPHSLASVPLRDEIATGTSTQVQRIRDLGGAVLAGQTTSSEFGGVNVTRTVLHGVTRNPWRLDRTPGGSSGGSAAAVAGGIVTLATGSDGGGSIRIPGGFCGLVGLKATFGRVPMSPNAHYGSLTAVQGCLARSVRDVARWFDVVNGHDPRDPLSLLRVEGWEAGLGTLTDQVRGMRVAVVPDWGDAVVSPEMWDLLAGAADELIRDAGLARVDGVDTGLPRMGRAWAVSGSVGTAAVLGDRWPACKDDLTPEIRASMENNADVYDAHSYALIERKRMEVNEAMAMIFDPVDGVDLVITASNPDVAFAAEGPLPKTFGGIKGGAGNNGKLTFPANLHGNAAISIPAGDVDGLPIGLQVVGRHHTEPLLLELALLVERNRPWPLIAPVVQGAPS
;
A
#
# COMPACT_ATOMS: atom_id res chain seq x y z
N MET A 1 -6.79 -22.07 4.13
CA MET A 1 -7.08 -22.89 2.92
C MET A 1 -6.95 -24.39 3.17
N GLU A 2 -5.79 -24.90 3.59
CA GLU A 2 -5.63 -26.34 3.84
C GLU A 2 -6.58 -26.88 4.91
N ALA A 3 -6.76 -26.16 6.02
CA ALA A 3 -7.71 -26.53 7.07
C ALA A 3 -9.16 -26.63 6.54
N PHE A 4 -9.55 -25.70 5.63
CA PHE A 4 -10.86 -25.75 4.98
C PHE A 4 -11.00 -26.99 4.10
N ARG A 5 -10.00 -27.29 3.27
CA ARG A 5 -10.01 -28.46 2.37
C ARG A 5 -10.00 -29.79 3.11
N ARG A 6 -9.44 -29.85 4.33
CA ARG A 6 -9.44 -31.03 5.20
C ARG A 6 -10.66 -31.13 6.11
N GLY A 7 -11.54 -30.09 6.10
CA GLY A 7 -12.69 -30.03 6.99
C GLY A 7 -12.33 -29.83 8.46
N GLU A 8 -11.11 -29.39 8.77
CA GLU A 8 -10.63 -29.08 10.13
C GLU A 8 -11.21 -27.75 10.65
N ARG A 9 -11.64 -26.88 9.74
CA ARG A 9 -12.29 -25.60 9.99
C ARG A 9 -13.16 -25.24 8.78
N SER A 10 -14.31 -24.64 9.01
CA SER A 10 -15.16 -24.13 7.94
C SER A 10 -14.93 -22.62 7.69
N PRO A 11 -15.24 -22.10 6.49
CA PRO A 11 -15.24 -20.67 6.22
C PRO A 11 -16.17 -19.87 7.17
N ALA A 12 -17.31 -20.46 7.58
CA ALA A 12 -18.24 -19.82 8.51
C ALA A 12 -17.62 -19.67 9.91
N GLU A 13 -16.97 -20.72 10.46
CA GLU A 13 -16.26 -20.64 11.73
C GLU A 13 -15.09 -19.64 11.69
N GLU A 14 -14.39 -19.55 10.56
CA GLU A 14 -13.33 -18.55 10.39
C GLU A 14 -13.90 -17.12 10.36
N LEU A 15 -15.03 -16.91 9.67
CA LEU A 15 -15.69 -15.61 9.62
C LEU A 15 -16.21 -15.17 10.99
N GLU A 16 -16.78 -16.08 11.78
CA GLU A 16 -17.19 -15.81 13.16
C GLU A 16 -16.00 -15.38 14.02
N ALA A 17 -14.87 -16.06 13.90
CA ALA A 17 -13.64 -15.70 14.62
C ALA A 17 -13.13 -14.31 14.18
N VAL A 18 -13.19 -13.98 12.89
CA VAL A 18 -12.84 -12.65 12.37
C VAL A 18 -13.73 -11.58 13.00
N TYR A 19 -15.05 -11.78 13.03
CA TYR A 19 -15.96 -10.81 13.64
C TYR A 19 -15.76 -10.66 15.15
N ALA A 20 -15.51 -11.75 15.86
CA ALA A 20 -15.16 -11.68 17.27
C ALA A 20 -13.85 -10.90 17.51
N ALA A 21 -12.86 -11.09 16.64
CA ALA A 21 -11.61 -10.35 16.69
C ALA A 21 -11.80 -8.85 16.35
N ILE A 22 -12.66 -8.50 15.40
CA ILE A 22 -13.00 -7.10 15.09
C ILE A 22 -13.66 -6.44 16.30
N ASP A 23 -14.66 -7.09 16.92
CA ASP A 23 -15.42 -6.55 18.04
C ASP A 23 -14.56 -6.34 19.30
N ALA A 24 -13.55 -7.19 19.51
CA ALA A 24 -12.63 -7.10 20.65
C ALA A 24 -11.43 -6.17 20.38
N SER A 25 -11.21 -5.73 19.14
CA SER A 25 -9.97 -5.06 18.74
C SER A 25 -9.95 -3.58 19.13
N PRO A 26 -8.87 -3.08 19.77
CA PRO A 26 -8.67 -1.66 20.00
C PRO A 26 -8.13 -0.90 18.77
N LEU A 27 -7.93 -1.56 17.63
CA LEU A 27 -7.22 -1.01 16.48
C LEU A 27 -8.05 0.00 15.68
N ASN A 28 -9.38 -0.03 15.77
CA ASN A 28 -10.29 0.76 14.91
C ASN A 28 -9.95 0.58 13.42
N ALA A 29 -9.79 -0.69 13.00
CA ALA A 29 -9.32 -1.02 11.66
C ALA A 29 -10.45 -1.19 10.63
N PHE A 30 -11.71 -1.31 11.07
CA PHE A 30 -12.88 -1.46 10.22
C PHE A 30 -13.88 -0.32 10.42
N CYS A 31 -14.52 0.13 9.33
CA CYS A 31 -15.52 1.20 9.33
C CYS A 31 -16.91 0.75 8.86
N HIS A 32 -17.01 -0.41 8.19
CA HIS A 32 -18.29 -0.99 7.77
C HIS A 32 -18.22 -2.51 7.79
N LEU A 33 -19.29 -3.17 8.25
CA LEU A 33 -19.43 -4.63 8.29
C LEU A 33 -20.77 -5.03 7.66
N ASP A 34 -20.73 -5.92 6.68
CA ASP A 34 -21.90 -6.53 6.06
C ASP A 34 -22.00 -7.99 6.50
N ARG A 35 -22.31 -8.20 7.79
CA ARG A 35 -22.29 -9.52 8.43
C ARG A 35 -23.24 -10.52 7.78
N GLU A 36 -24.40 -10.07 7.34
CA GLU A 36 -25.42 -10.95 6.74
C GLU A 36 -24.94 -11.56 5.43
N HIS A 37 -24.54 -10.71 4.46
CA HIS A 37 -24.05 -11.21 3.17
C HIS A 37 -22.75 -12.00 3.30
N ALA A 38 -21.85 -11.59 4.17
CA ALA A 38 -20.61 -12.32 4.41
C ALA A 38 -20.88 -13.72 5.00
N THR A 39 -21.85 -13.86 5.93
CA THR A 39 -22.22 -15.15 6.51
C THR A 39 -22.83 -16.08 5.44
N ILE A 40 -23.71 -15.55 4.58
CA ILE A 40 -24.24 -16.30 3.44
C ILE A 40 -23.12 -16.76 2.51
N ALA A 41 -22.21 -15.84 2.14
CA ALA A 41 -21.08 -16.15 1.26
C ALA A 41 -20.14 -17.23 1.86
N ALA A 42 -19.85 -17.15 3.16
CA ALA A 42 -19.03 -18.14 3.85
C ALA A 42 -19.70 -19.53 3.89
N GLY A 43 -21.04 -19.57 4.04
CA GLY A 43 -21.81 -20.83 4.07
C GLY A 43 -21.84 -21.59 2.75
N VAL A 44 -21.62 -20.90 1.62
CA VAL A 44 -21.64 -21.48 0.26
C VAL A 44 -20.28 -21.42 -0.44
N ALA A 45 -19.21 -21.10 0.31
CA ALA A 45 -17.88 -20.87 -0.26
C ALA A 45 -17.30 -22.13 -0.93
N ASP A 46 -16.80 -21.98 -2.17
CA ASP A 46 -16.02 -23.00 -2.86
C ASP A 46 -14.56 -22.97 -2.40
N VAL A 47 -14.20 -23.84 -1.48
CA VAL A 47 -12.84 -23.96 -0.91
C VAL A 47 -11.78 -24.44 -1.89
N SER A 48 -12.15 -24.85 -3.11
CA SER A 48 -11.20 -25.22 -4.17
C SER A 48 -10.58 -24.00 -4.84
N LEU A 49 -11.25 -22.83 -4.78
CA LEU A 49 -10.77 -21.58 -5.34
C LEU A 49 -9.54 -21.03 -4.58
N PRO A 50 -8.72 -20.16 -5.19
CA PRO A 50 -7.46 -19.67 -4.64
C PRO A 50 -7.55 -19.11 -3.20
N PHE A 51 -8.64 -18.39 -2.88
CA PHE A 51 -8.95 -17.86 -1.55
C PHE A 51 -10.33 -18.32 -1.07
N GLY A 52 -10.81 -19.48 -1.54
CA GLY A 52 -12.15 -19.98 -1.29
C GLY A 52 -12.52 -20.01 0.19
N GLY A 53 -13.46 -19.14 0.59
CA GLY A 53 -13.95 -19.01 1.95
C GLY A 53 -13.07 -18.18 2.90
N VAL A 54 -11.92 -17.65 2.45
CA VAL A 54 -11.04 -16.82 3.30
C VAL A 54 -11.67 -15.44 3.51
N PRO A 55 -11.92 -15.00 4.77
CA PRO A 55 -12.38 -13.66 5.05
C PRO A 55 -11.26 -12.63 4.80
N ILE A 56 -11.60 -11.56 4.08
CA ILE A 56 -10.68 -10.46 3.76
C ILE A 56 -11.25 -9.10 4.15
N GLY A 57 -10.36 -8.14 4.42
CA GLY A 57 -10.73 -6.72 4.52
C GLY A 57 -10.71 -6.02 3.16
N VAL A 58 -11.64 -5.10 2.94
CA VAL A 58 -11.70 -4.27 1.73
C VAL A 58 -11.43 -2.82 2.13
N LYS A 59 -10.39 -2.20 1.59
CA LYS A 59 -10.11 -0.78 1.84
C LYS A 59 -11.31 0.08 1.44
N GLU A 60 -11.75 1.01 2.29
CA GLU A 60 -12.94 1.84 2.03
C GLU A 60 -12.85 2.76 0.79
N LEU A 61 -11.66 2.92 0.21
CA LEU A 61 -11.48 3.57 -1.09
C LEU A 61 -11.81 2.66 -2.28
N ASP A 62 -11.92 1.35 -2.07
CA ASP A 62 -12.41 0.39 -3.05
C ASP A 62 -13.94 0.34 -3.02
N GLN A 63 -14.57 0.42 -4.18
CA GLN A 63 -16.01 0.32 -4.28
C GLN A 63 -16.49 -1.13 -4.16
N VAL A 64 -17.52 -1.33 -3.37
CA VAL A 64 -18.34 -2.56 -3.31
C VAL A 64 -19.79 -2.13 -3.47
N ALA A 65 -20.49 -2.59 -4.50
CA ALA A 65 -21.86 -2.20 -4.78
C ALA A 65 -22.77 -2.41 -3.55
N GLY A 66 -23.47 -1.36 -3.16
CA GLY A 66 -24.35 -1.35 -1.99
C GLY A 66 -23.66 -0.99 -0.66
N TRP A 67 -22.33 -0.91 -0.60
CA TRP A 67 -21.60 -0.48 0.59
C TRP A 67 -21.36 1.05 0.60
N PRO A 68 -21.06 1.65 1.78
CA PRO A 68 -20.66 3.05 1.85
C PRO A 68 -19.44 3.35 0.96
N HIS A 69 -19.45 4.52 0.31
CA HIS A 69 -18.35 5.01 -0.50
C HIS A 69 -17.98 6.45 -0.11
N SER A 70 -17.77 6.64 1.18
CA SER A 70 -17.48 7.95 1.79
C SER A 70 -16.11 8.52 1.47
N LEU A 71 -15.18 7.73 0.90
CA LEU A 71 -13.76 8.09 0.75
C LEU A 71 -13.13 8.57 2.07
N ALA A 72 -13.61 8.03 3.20
CA ALA A 72 -13.23 8.38 4.56
C ALA A 72 -13.52 9.86 4.94
N SER A 73 -14.46 10.52 4.26
CA SER A 73 -14.75 11.96 4.37
C SER A 73 -16.20 12.22 4.81
N VAL A 74 -16.37 13.11 5.79
CA VAL A 74 -17.69 13.50 6.32
C VAL A 74 -18.62 14.05 5.23
N PRO A 75 -18.18 14.92 4.30
CA PRO A 75 -19.03 15.42 3.20
C PRO A 75 -19.63 14.33 2.30
N LEU A 76 -19.06 13.13 2.30
CA LEU A 76 -19.49 12.00 1.46
C LEU A 76 -20.04 10.82 2.27
N ARG A 77 -20.37 11.02 3.55
CA ARG A 77 -20.75 9.93 4.47
C ARG A 77 -21.94 9.10 4.03
N ASP A 78 -22.87 9.71 3.27
CA ASP A 78 -24.11 9.09 2.81
C ASP A 78 -24.01 8.52 1.38
N GLU A 79 -22.85 8.64 0.74
CA GLU A 79 -22.63 8.09 -0.61
C GLU A 79 -22.52 6.57 -0.56
N ILE A 80 -23.24 5.91 -1.48
CA ILE A 80 -23.26 4.45 -1.61
C ILE A 80 -22.66 4.08 -2.97
N ALA A 81 -21.77 3.10 -3.00
CA ALA A 81 -21.18 2.61 -4.23
C ALA A 81 -22.23 1.92 -5.11
N THR A 82 -22.30 2.30 -6.38
CA THR A 82 -23.20 1.71 -7.39
C THR A 82 -22.55 0.57 -8.17
N GLY A 83 -21.22 0.41 -8.05
CA GLY A 83 -20.44 -0.64 -8.71
C GLY A 83 -19.41 -1.26 -7.78
N THR A 84 -18.78 -2.33 -8.23
CA THR A 84 -17.67 -2.98 -7.50
C THR A 84 -16.38 -2.81 -8.28
N SER A 85 -15.31 -2.41 -7.58
CA SER A 85 -13.97 -2.26 -8.20
C SER A 85 -13.47 -3.61 -8.73
N THR A 86 -12.71 -3.57 -9.83
CA THR A 86 -12.25 -4.78 -10.52
C THR A 86 -11.48 -5.71 -9.60
N GLN A 87 -10.58 -5.19 -8.76
CA GLN A 87 -9.84 -6.06 -7.84
C GLN A 87 -10.75 -6.77 -6.83
N VAL A 88 -11.74 -6.07 -6.26
CA VAL A 88 -12.68 -6.67 -5.31
C VAL A 88 -13.58 -7.68 -6.02
N GLN A 89 -14.08 -7.35 -7.20
CA GLN A 89 -14.88 -8.26 -7.99
C GLN A 89 -14.12 -9.56 -8.28
N ARG A 90 -12.87 -9.45 -8.76
CA ARG A 90 -12.05 -10.62 -9.10
C ARG A 90 -11.67 -11.45 -7.88
N ILE A 91 -11.28 -10.83 -6.78
CA ILE A 91 -10.91 -11.60 -5.58
C ILE A 91 -12.11 -12.33 -4.98
N ARG A 92 -13.32 -11.75 -5.06
CA ARG A 92 -14.57 -12.39 -4.65
C ARG A 92 -14.97 -13.49 -5.64
N ASP A 93 -15.09 -13.16 -6.94
CA ASP A 93 -15.75 -14.03 -7.93
C ASP A 93 -14.78 -15.09 -8.47
N LEU A 94 -13.52 -14.78 -8.70
CA LEU A 94 -12.51 -15.71 -9.19
C LEU A 94 -11.64 -16.30 -8.07
N GLY A 95 -11.43 -15.53 -7.02
CA GLY A 95 -10.65 -15.95 -5.86
C GLY A 95 -11.46 -16.71 -4.81
N GLY A 96 -12.77 -16.49 -4.75
CA GLY A 96 -13.67 -17.11 -3.76
C GLY A 96 -13.55 -16.52 -2.34
N ALA A 97 -12.94 -15.35 -2.20
CA ALA A 97 -12.78 -14.71 -0.90
C ALA A 97 -14.13 -14.19 -0.35
N VAL A 98 -14.29 -14.21 0.97
CA VAL A 98 -15.43 -13.64 1.69
C VAL A 98 -15.09 -12.21 2.12
N LEU A 99 -15.90 -11.23 1.71
CA LEU A 99 -15.70 -9.83 2.09
C LEU A 99 -16.19 -9.61 3.52
N ALA A 100 -15.29 -9.54 4.50
CA ALA A 100 -15.65 -9.41 5.91
C ALA A 100 -16.15 -7.98 6.27
N GLY A 101 -15.65 -6.96 5.57
CA GLY A 101 -16.02 -5.56 5.80
C GLY A 101 -15.03 -4.58 5.20
N GLN A 102 -15.34 -3.27 5.34
CA GLN A 102 -14.43 -2.21 4.90
C GLN A 102 -13.45 -1.84 5.99
N THR A 103 -12.17 -1.75 5.61
CA THR A 103 -11.09 -1.28 6.47
C THR A 103 -10.92 0.23 6.31
N THR A 104 -10.60 0.92 7.42
CA THR A 104 -10.39 2.36 7.46
C THR A 104 -9.22 2.80 6.56
N SER A 105 -9.32 4.02 6.03
CA SER A 105 -8.23 4.65 5.29
C SER A 105 -8.00 6.10 5.71
N SER A 106 -6.98 6.76 5.17
CA SER A 106 -6.92 8.21 5.26
C SER A 106 -7.92 8.85 4.30
N GLU A 107 -8.40 10.04 4.66
CA GLU A 107 -9.37 10.80 3.89
C GLU A 107 -8.88 11.04 2.45
N PHE A 108 -9.68 10.67 1.44
CA PHE A 108 -9.35 10.68 -0.01
C PHE A 108 -8.07 9.92 -0.38
N GLY A 109 -7.49 9.14 0.53
CA GLY A 109 -6.16 8.56 0.33
C GLY A 109 -5.01 9.57 0.37
N GLY A 110 -5.27 10.80 0.83
CA GLY A 110 -4.39 11.95 0.63
C GLY A 110 -3.18 12.07 1.56
N VAL A 111 -3.11 11.27 2.64
CA VAL A 111 -2.04 11.33 3.63
C VAL A 111 -1.61 9.95 4.12
N ASN A 112 -0.41 9.88 4.69
CA ASN A 112 0.15 8.62 5.22
C ASN A 112 -0.08 8.41 6.73
N VAL A 113 -1.22 8.89 7.23
CA VAL A 113 -1.76 8.62 8.56
C VAL A 113 -3.24 8.27 8.43
N THR A 114 -3.69 7.19 9.08
CA THR A 114 -5.09 6.77 9.04
C THR A 114 -5.80 7.31 10.27
N ARG A 115 -6.28 8.55 10.12
CA ARG A 115 -7.06 9.30 11.10
C ARG A 115 -7.99 10.22 10.31
N THR A 116 -9.27 10.16 10.58
CA THR A 116 -10.29 10.96 9.90
C THR A 116 -11.29 11.55 10.88
N VAL A 117 -12.00 12.60 10.46
CA VAL A 117 -13.12 13.15 11.23
C VAL A 117 -14.27 12.13 11.28
N LEU A 118 -14.45 11.37 10.20
CA LEU A 118 -15.55 10.42 10.07
C LEU A 118 -15.38 9.16 10.94
N HIS A 119 -14.17 8.57 10.98
CA HIS A 119 -13.93 7.27 11.60
C HIS A 119 -13.00 7.31 12.83
N GLY A 120 -12.42 8.48 13.15
CA GLY A 120 -11.46 8.59 14.24
C GLY A 120 -10.06 8.07 13.85
N VAL A 121 -9.34 7.52 14.84
CA VAL A 121 -7.93 7.13 14.75
C VAL A 121 -7.78 5.62 14.63
N THR A 122 -7.11 5.14 13.60
CA THR A 122 -6.67 3.75 13.47
C THR A 122 -5.29 3.58 14.10
N ARG A 123 -5.09 2.49 14.83
CA ARG A 123 -3.91 2.24 15.64
C ARG A 123 -3.04 1.12 15.11
N ASN A 124 -1.73 1.25 15.33
CA ASN A 124 -0.76 0.24 14.92
C ASN A 124 -0.78 -0.93 15.92
N PRO A 125 -0.93 -2.19 15.45
CA PRO A 125 -0.97 -3.35 16.34
C PRO A 125 0.36 -3.68 17.04
N TRP A 126 1.47 -3.10 16.60
CA TRP A 126 2.76 -3.20 17.29
C TRP A 126 2.84 -2.29 18.52
N ARG A 127 2.19 -1.13 18.44
CA ARG A 127 2.12 -0.16 19.53
C ARG A 127 0.96 0.80 19.32
N LEU A 128 -0.03 0.76 20.20
CA LEU A 128 -1.34 1.42 20.02
C LEU A 128 -1.28 2.97 20.00
N ASP A 129 -0.22 3.58 20.50
CA ASP A 129 0.01 5.03 20.39
C ASP A 129 0.60 5.45 19.03
N ARG A 130 0.86 4.51 18.13
CA ARG A 130 1.47 4.73 16.82
C ARG A 130 0.47 4.55 15.68
N THR A 131 0.75 5.25 14.56
CA THR A 131 -0.01 5.09 13.32
C THR A 131 0.34 3.78 12.62
N PRO A 132 -0.62 3.08 11.98
CA PRO A 132 -0.32 2.01 11.04
C PRO A 132 0.15 2.54 9.68
N GLY A 133 0.30 3.88 9.53
CA GLY A 133 0.53 4.52 8.25
C GLY A 133 -0.76 4.84 7.50
N GLY A 134 -0.63 5.08 6.21
CA GLY A 134 -1.74 5.41 5.30
C GLY A 134 -1.28 5.42 3.82
N SER A 135 -2.25 5.46 2.93
CA SER A 135 -3.68 5.53 3.22
C SER A 135 -4.33 4.18 3.54
N SER A 136 -3.69 3.01 3.31
CA SER A 136 -4.27 1.68 3.59
C SER A 136 -3.99 1.23 5.03
N GLY A 137 -4.12 2.15 6.03
CA GLY A 137 -3.71 1.86 7.41
C GLY A 137 -4.62 0.88 8.12
N GLY A 138 -5.95 0.94 7.91
CA GLY A 138 -6.88 -0.04 8.46
C GLY A 138 -6.62 -1.46 7.92
N SER A 139 -6.33 -1.56 6.61
CA SER A 139 -5.93 -2.83 5.99
C SER A 139 -4.66 -3.39 6.64
N ALA A 140 -3.63 -2.55 6.82
CA ALA A 140 -2.39 -2.96 7.47
C ALA A 140 -2.60 -3.36 8.93
N ALA A 141 -3.36 -2.55 9.69
CA ALA A 141 -3.67 -2.83 11.09
C ALA A 141 -4.45 -4.14 11.25
N ALA A 142 -5.45 -4.39 10.41
CA ALA A 142 -6.24 -5.63 10.44
C ALA A 142 -5.40 -6.87 10.12
N VAL A 143 -4.49 -6.79 9.13
CA VAL A 143 -3.63 -7.91 8.73
C VAL A 143 -2.54 -8.18 9.75
N ALA A 144 -1.79 -7.15 10.17
CA ALA A 144 -0.72 -7.29 11.15
C ALA A 144 -1.24 -7.63 12.55
N GLY A 145 -2.46 -7.16 12.89
CA GLY A 145 -3.16 -7.52 14.13
C GLY A 145 -3.75 -8.93 14.13
N GLY A 146 -3.65 -9.68 13.02
CA GLY A 146 -4.17 -11.05 12.93
C GLY A 146 -5.70 -11.17 12.79
N ILE A 147 -6.40 -10.06 12.54
CA ILE A 147 -7.86 -10.06 12.38
C ILE A 147 -8.26 -10.73 11.06
N VAL A 148 -7.60 -10.39 9.97
CA VAL A 148 -7.78 -11.02 8.66
C VAL A 148 -6.44 -11.49 8.10
N THR A 149 -6.47 -12.42 7.15
CA THR A 149 -5.23 -12.93 6.53
C THR A 149 -4.62 -11.94 5.55
N LEU A 150 -5.46 -11.23 4.79
CA LEU A 150 -5.06 -10.20 3.85
C LEU A 150 -6.18 -9.16 3.69
N ALA A 151 -5.84 -8.01 3.15
CA ALA A 151 -6.81 -6.95 2.85
C ALA A 151 -6.40 -6.21 1.57
N THR A 152 -7.39 -5.63 0.87
CA THR A 152 -7.11 -4.80 -0.29
C THR A 152 -6.39 -3.52 0.12
N GLY A 153 -5.62 -2.97 -0.80
CA GLY A 153 -4.95 -1.69 -0.67
C GLY A 153 -4.82 -0.99 -2.01
N SER A 154 -4.46 0.26 -1.97
CA SER A 154 -4.08 1.04 -3.15
C SER A 154 -2.87 1.90 -2.82
N ASP A 155 -2.03 2.21 -3.83
CA ASP A 155 -0.76 2.92 -3.65
C ASP A 155 -0.64 4.02 -4.70
N GLY A 156 -0.96 5.26 -4.31
CA GLY A 156 -0.84 6.43 -5.18
C GLY A 156 0.45 7.23 -4.93
N GLY A 157 1.11 6.99 -3.79
CA GLY A 157 2.34 7.66 -3.39
C GLY A 157 3.10 6.91 -2.29
N GLY A 158 2.77 5.62 -2.07
CA GLY A 158 3.32 4.77 -1.02
C GLY A 158 2.26 4.08 -0.16
N SER A 159 0.98 4.22 -0.48
CA SER A 159 -0.11 3.82 0.43
C SER A 159 -0.33 2.30 0.61
N ILE A 160 0.46 1.44 -0.01
CA ILE A 160 0.65 0.01 0.33
C ILE A 160 1.99 -0.15 1.06
N ARG A 161 3.07 0.42 0.51
CA ARG A 161 4.45 0.25 1.00
C ARG A 161 4.68 0.91 2.36
N ILE A 162 4.16 2.12 2.57
CA ILE A 162 4.26 2.85 3.83
C ILE A 162 3.59 2.07 4.98
N PRO A 163 2.29 1.71 4.91
CA PRO A 163 1.69 0.90 5.96
C PRO A 163 2.28 -0.52 6.03
N GLY A 164 2.76 -1.09 4.92
CA GLY A 164 3.53 -2.33 4.93
C GLY A 164 4.78 -2.22 5.80
N GLY A 165 5.58 -1.17 5.63
CA GLY A 165 6.79 -0.91 6.42
C GLY A 165 6.49 -0.65 7.89
N PHE A 166 5.47 0.16 8.22
CA PHE A 166 5.10 0.48 9.60
C PHE A 166 4.47 -0.68 10.38
N CYS A 167 3.87 -1.64 9.67
CA CYS A 167 3.19 -2.78 10.29
C CYS A 167 3.90 -4.13 10.11
N GLY A 168 5.11 -4.15 9.49
CA GLY A 168 5.87 -5.39 9.29
C GLY A 168 5.18 -6.36 8.33
N LEU A 169 4.63 -5.85 7.22
CA LEU A 169 3.92 -6.61 6.19
C LEU A 169 4.62 -6.53 4.84
N VAL A 170 4.34 -7.52 3.99
CA VAL A 170 4.70 -7.45 2.58
C VAL A 170 3.72 -6.56 1.84
N GLY A 171 4.24 -5.53 1.17
CA GLY A 171 3.43 -4.59 0.40
C GLY A 171 3.99 -4.38 -1.00
N LEU A 172 3.38 -4.99 -2.02
CA LEU A 172 3.78 -4.84 -3.42
C LEU A 172 2.94 -3.76 -4.12
N LYS A 173 3.62 -2.70 -4.57
CA LYS A 173 3.12 -1.77 -5.57
C LYS A 173 3.49 -2.32 -6.95
N ALA A 174 2.53 -2.84 -7.68
CA ALA A 174 2.78 -3.35 -9.02
C ALA A 174 3.09 -2.24 -10.03
N THR A 175 3.56 -2.60 -11.22
CA THR A 175 3.64 -1.72 -12.38
C THR A 175 2.27 -1.07 -12.64
N PHE A 176 2.27 0.22 -13.00
CA PHE A 176 1.05 0.95 -13.31
C PHE A 176 0.23 0.20 -14.38
N GLY A 177 -1.08 0.03 -14.13
CA GLY A 177 -1.99 -0.71 -15.01
C GLY A 177 -1.99 -2.23 -14.82
N ARG A 178 -1.14 -2.81 -13.95
CA ARG A 178 -1.11 -4.27 -13.72
C ARG A 178 -2.44 -4.81 -13.17
N VAL A 179 -3.06 -4.09 -12.25
CA VAL A 179 -4.41 -4.34 -11.74
C VAL A 179 -5.30 -3.19 -12.20
N PRO A 180 -6.40 -3.45 -12.90
CA PRO A 180 -7.27 -2.42 -13.42
C PRO A 180 -7.92 -1.57 -12.33
N MET A 181 -8.06 -0.27 -12.58
CA MET A 181 -8.67 0.70 -11.68
C MET A 181 -10.10 1.07 -12.10
N SER A 182 -10.96 0.10 -12.38
CA SER A 182 -12.36 0.41 -12.67
C SER A 182 -13.23 0.29 -11.38
N PRO A 183 -14.41 0.96 -11.31
CA PRO A 183 -15.06 1.71 -12.40
C PRO A 183 -14.52 3.13 -12.63
N ASN A 184 -13.72 3.71 -11.74
CA ASN A 184 -13.24 5.10 -11.84
C ASN A 184 -11.77 5.14 -12.28
N ALA A 185 -11.45 4.43 -13.38
CA ALA A 185 -10.12 4.41 -13.93
C ALA A 185 -9.66 5.82 -14.37
N HIS A 186 -8.41 6.14 -13.99
CA HIS A 186 -7.71 7.35 -14.47
C HIS A 186 -8.37 8.69 -14.15
N TYR A 187 -9.10 8.73 -13.06
CA TYR A 187 -9.56 9.96 -12.47
C TYR A 187 -8.44 10.60 -11.63
N GLY A 188 -7.98 11.75 -12.03
CA GLY A 188 -6.87 12.46 -11.37
C GLY A 188 -5.48 12.06 -11.89
N SER A 189 -4.48 12.03 -11.02
CA SER A 189 -3.10 11.71 -11.38
C SER A 189 -2.92 10.22 -11.72
N LEU A 190 -2.15 9.91 -12.76
CA LEU A 190 -1.84 8.54 -13.19
C LEU A 190 -0.75 7.91 -12.31
N THR A 191 -0.96 7.83 -11.00
CA THR A 191 0.01 7.32 -10.03
C THR A 191 -0.50 6.16 -9.21
N ALA A 192 -1.82 6.04 -9.06
CA ALA A 192 -2.42 5.05 -8.20
C ALA A 192 -2.44 3.66 -8.85
N VAL A 193 -2.14 2.64 -8.05
CA VAL A 193 -2.27 1.24 -8.40
C VAL A 193 -3.02 0.50 -7.30
N GLN A 194 -3.67 -0.60 -7.67
CA GLN A 194 -4.36 -1.49 -6.77
C GLN A 194 -3.45 -2.65 -6.34
N GLY A 195 -3.72 -3.24 -5.17
CA GLY A 195 -3.00 -4.38 -4.65
C GLY A 195 -3.52 -4.81 -3.28
N CYS A 196 -2.68 -5.49 -2.51
CA CYS A 196 -3.03 -5.95 -1.16
C CYS A 196 -1.90 -5.72 -0.16
N LEU A 197 -2.23 -5.93 1.10
CA LEU A 197 -1.32 -6.12 2.23
C LEU A 197 -1.49 -7.54 2.74
N ALA A 198 -0.40 -8.27 2.91
CA ALA A 198 -0.40 -9.63 3.40
C ALA A 198 0.82 -9.91 4.30
N ARG A 199 0.74 -10.99 5.08
CA ARG A 199 1.81 -11.40 6.00
C ARG A 199 2.89 -12.22 5.32
N SER A 200 2.59 -12.82 4.15
CA SER A 200 3.51 -13.69 3.41
C SER A 200 3.64 -13.27 1.95
N VAL A 201 4.79 -13.53 1.37
CA VAL A 201 5.06 -13.30 -0.05
C VAL A 201 4.15 -14.16 -0.93
N ARG A 202 3.86 -15.41 -0.50
CA ARG A 202 2.96 -16.32 -1.22
C ARG A 202 1.55 -15.77 -1.35
N ASP A 203 0.99 -15.17 -0.29
CA ASP A 203 -0.36 -14.61 -0.35
C ASP A 203 -0.42 -13.40 -1.30
N VAL A 204 0.63 -12.57 -1.34
CA VAL A 204 0.74 -11.48 -2.31
C VAL A 204 0.80 -12.03 -3.74
N ALA A 205 1.64 -13.03 -4.01
CA ALA A 205 1.75 -13.63 -5.34
C ALA A 205 0.42 -14.24 -5.81
N ARG A 206 -0.25 -15.01 -4.95
CA ARG A 206 -1.58 -15.59 -5.21
C ARG A 206 -2.64 -14.51 -5.45
N TRP A 207 -2.58 -13.40 -4.70
CA TRP A 207 -3.46 -12.25 -4.94
C TRP A 207 -3.33 -11.75 -6.37
N PHE A 208 -2.10 -11.51 -6.84
CA PHE A 208 -1.86 -11.00 -8.19
C PHE A 208 -2.25 -12.03 -9.27
N ASP A 209 -2.10 -13.34 -9.05
CA ASP A 209 -2.60 -14.37 -9.97
C ASP A 209 -4.12 -14.25 -10.18
N VAL A 210 -4.86 -13.82 -9.17
CA VAL A 210 -6.33 -13.65 -9.26
C VAL A 210 -6.72 -12.32 -9.89
N VAL A 211 -6.10 -11.18 -9.47
CA VAL A 211 -6.67 -9.86 -9.75
C VAL A 211 -6.07 -9.15 -10.96
N ASN A 212 -4.88 -9.54 -11.45
CA ASN A 212 -4.22 -8.88 -12.57
C ASN A 212 -4.90 -9.13 -13.93
N GLY A 213 -4.51 -8.32 -14.91
CA GLY A 213 -4.93 -8.48 -16.30
C GLY A 213 -5.97 -7.45 -16.75
N HIS A 214 -6.15 -7.33 -18.05
CA HIS A 214 -6.96 -6.30 -18.70
C HIS A 214 -8.43 -6.29 -18.26
N ASP A 215 -8.98 -5.08 -18.14
CA ASP A 215 -10.41 -4.78 -18.01
C ASP A 215 -10.77 -3.70 -19.04
N PRO A 216 -11.75 -3.91 -19.94
CA PRO A 216 -12.09 -2.94 -20.98
C PRO A 216 -12.58 -1.59 -20.45
N ARG A 217 -12.95 -1.51 -19.16
CA ARG A 217 -13.31 -0.25 -18.49
C ARG A 217 -12.09 0.57 -18.07
N ASP A 218 -10.90 -0.02 -18.10
CA ASP A 218 -9.61 0.62 -17.84
C ASP A 218 -8.69 0.49 -19.06
N PRO A 219 -8.66 1.49 -19.96
CA PRO A 219 -7.90 1.43 -21.21
C PRO A 219 -6.38 1.37 -21.01
N LEU A 220 -5.87 1.68 -19.81
CA LEU A 220 -4.44 1.61 -19.48
C LEU A 220 -4.07 0.32 -18.74
N SER A 221 -5.03 -0.58 -18.53
CA SER A 221 -4.76 -1.87 -17.90
C SER A 221 -3.95 -2.80 -18.79
N LEU A 222 -2.97 -3.48 -18.18
CA LEU A 222 -2.05 -4.40 -18.87
C LEU A 222 -2.67 -5.77 -19.09
N LEU A 223 -2.12 -6.52 -20.04
CA LEU A 223 -2.50 -7.91 -20.25
C LEU A 223 -2.20 -8.77 -19.03
N ARG A 224 -2.95 -9.87 -18.89
CA ARG A 224 -2.79 -10.84 -17.80
C ARG A 224 -1.42 -11.50 -17.86
N VAL A 225 -0.82 -11.66 -16.70
CA VAL A 225 0.38 -12.46 -16.46
C VAL A 225 0.02 -13.53 -15.41
N GLU A 226 0.34 -14.77 -15.69
CA GLU A 226 -0.01 -15.91 -14.85
C GLU A 226 1.23 -16.53 -14.19
N GLY A 227 1.00 -17.33 -13.14
CA GLY A 227 2.03 -18.16 -12.52
C GLY A 227 2.89 -17.43 -11.51
N TRP A 228 2.40 -16.37 -10.89
CA TRP A 228 3.13 -15.60 -9.88
C TRP A 228 3.42 -16.46 -8.63
N GLU A 229 2.41 -17.16 -8.09
CA GLU A 229 2.62 -18.06 -6.95
C GLU A 229 3.44 -19.31 -7.36
N ALA A 230 3.13 -19.91 -8.50
CA ALA A 230 3.84 -21.10 -8.99
C ALA A 230 5.32 -20.83 -9.33
N GLY A 231 5.64 -19.59 -9.72
CA GLY A 231 6.99 -19.15 -10.04
C GLY A 231 7.86 -18.83 -8.82
N LEU A 232 7.30 -18.74 -7.62
CA LEU A 232 8.05 -18.42 -6.40
C LEU A 232 9.13 -19.50 -6.11
N GLY A 233 10.38 -19.07 -5.95
CA GLY A 233 11.54 -19.90 -5.71
C GLY A 233 12.14 -20.51 -6.97
N THR A 234 11.68 -20.11 -8.16
CA THR A 234 12.22 -20.62 -9.46
C THR A 234 12.97 -19.55 -10.25
N LEU A 235 12.97 -18.31 -9.78
CA LEU A 235 13.57 -17.16 -10.49
C LEU A 235 14.94 -16.75 -9.94
N THR A 236 15.53 -17.54 -9.04
CA THR A 236 16.81 -17.25 -8.38
C THR A 236 17.95 -16.99 -9.37
N ASP A 237 18.02 -17.74 -10.47
CA ASP A 237 19.05 -17.53 -11.49
C ASP A 237 18.80 -16.26 -12.32
N GLN A 238 17.56 -15.77 -12.40
CA GLN A 238 17.23 -14.54 -13.11
C GLN A 238 17.58 -13.29 -12.30
N VAL A 239 17.48 -13.36 -10.97
CA VAL A 239 17.88 -12.25 -10.09
C VAL A 239 19.40 -12.16 -9.90
N ARG A 240 20.11 -13.29 -10.04
CA ARG A 240 21.57 -13.34 -9.90
C ARG A 240 22.25 -12.43 -10.91
N GLY A 241 23.16 -11.57 -10.42
CA GLY A 241 23.91 -10.62 -11.22
C GLY A 241 23.12 -9.39 -11.65
N MET A 242 21.84 -9.24 -11.28
CA MET A 242 21.10 -8.01 -11.51
C MET A 242 21.82 -6.83 -10.82
N ARG A 243 21.93 -5.72 -11.54
CA ARG A 243 22.61 -4.50 -11.09
C ARG A 243 21.73 -3.77 -10.07
N VAL A 244 22.27 -3.47 -8.90
CA VAL A 244 21.52 -2.83 -7.81
C VAL A 244 22.26 -1.64 -7.23
N ALA A 245 21.56 -0.49 -7.10
CA ALA A 245 22.02 0.64 -6.30
C ALA A 245 21.34 0.63 -4.92
N VAL A 246 22.09 1.00 -3.88
CA VAL A 246 21.55 1.21 -2.52
C VAL A 246 21.56 2.70 -2.23
N VAL A 247 20.38 3.27 -2.01
CA VAL A 247 20.15 4.73 -2.00
C VAL A 247 19.39 5.12 -0.75
N PRO A 248 19.94 5.99 0.12
CA PRO A 248 19.26 6.40 1.33
C PRO A 248 18.08 7.35 1.06
N ASP A 249 18.13 8.21 0.05
CA ASP A 249 17.38 9.47 0.06
C ASP A 249 16.83 9.96 -1.28
N TRP A 250 17.06 9.29 -2.41
CA TRP A 250 16.72 9.81 -3.75
C TRP A 250 17.22 11.26 -3.99
N GLY A 251 18.31 11.65 -3.30
CA GLY A 251 18.97 12.95 -3.42
C GLY A 251 18.46 14.04 -2.47
N ASP A 252 17.25 13.94 -1.88
CA ASP A 252 16.74 14.99 -0.99
C ASP A 252 15.79 14.53 0.13
N ALA A 253 15.53 13.24 0.29
CA ALA A 253 14.78 12.74 1.43
C ALA A 253 15.68 12.69 2.68
N VAL A 254 15.08 12.97 3.84
CA VAL A 254 15.74 12.79 5.14
C VAL A 254 15.27 11.47 5.73
N VAL A 255 16.21 10.58 6.05
CA VAL A 255 15.97 9.29 6.68
C VAL A 255 16.63 9.28 8.06
N SER A 256 16.01 8.66 9.05
CA SER A 256 16.60 8.43 10.37
C SER A 256 17.92 7.65 10.22
N PRO A 257 19.05 8.17 10.70
CA PRO A 257 20.34 7.49 10.56
C PRO A 257 20.36 6.11 11.20
N GLU A 258 19.81 5.97 12.40
CA GLU A 258 19.73 4.69 13.11
C GLU A 258 18.95 3.63 12.30
N MET A 259 17.79 4.02 11.77
CA MET A 259 16.98 3.14 10.94
C MET A 259 17.70 2.80 9.63
N TRP A 260 18.38 3.78 9.02
CA TRP A 260 19.10 3.56 7.77
C TRP A 260 20.27 2.59 7.94
N ASP A 261 21.03 2.67 9.04
CA ASP A 261 22.14 1.76 9.30
C ASP A 261 21.67 0.29 9.35
N LEU A 262 20.51 0.02 9.96
CA LEU A 262 19.89 -1.30 9.97
C LEU A 262 19.42 -1.73 8.57
N LEU A 263 18.78 -0.84 7.83
CA LEU A 263 18.29 -1.14 6.48
C LEU A 263 19.44 -1.33 5.48
N ALA A 264 20.53 -0.59 5.61
CA ALA A 264 21.73 -0.77 4.80
C ALA A 264 22.35 -2.16 5.04
N GLY A 265 22.41 -2.61 6.30
CA GLY A 265 22.81 -3.97 6.64
C GLY A 265 21.89 -5.03 6.01
N ALA A 266 20.57 -4.85 6.09
CA ALA A 266 19.60 -5.73 5.45
C ALA A 266 19.71 -5.74 3.93
N ALA A 267 20.03 -4.60 3.31
CA ALA A 267 20.32 -4.50 1.87
C ALA A 267 21.57 -5.29 1.48
N ASP A 268 22.66 -5.15 2.25
CA ASP A 268 23.91 -5.90 2.01
C ASP A 268 23.70 -7.42 2.14
N GLU A 269 22.86 -7.85 3.09
CA GLU A 269 22.46 -9.25 3.22
C GLU A 269 21.65 -9.74 2.02
N LEU A 270 20.64 -8.98 1.57
CA LEU A 270 19.85 -9.32 0.40
C LEU A 270 20.71 -9.40 -0.87
N ILE A 271 21.63 -8.44 -1.06
CA ILE A 271 22.58 -8.42 -2.19
C ILE A 271 23.42 -9.69 -2.20
N ARG A 272 23.98 -10.07 -1.06
CA ARG A 272 24.79 -11.29 -0.92
C ARG A 272 23.97 -12.55 -1.17
N ASP A 273 22.81 -12.66 -0.54
CA ASP A 273 21.97 -13.86 -0.58
C ASP A 273 21.38 -14.10 -1.98
N ALA A 274 21.00 -13.04 -2.69
CA ALA A 274 20.49 -13.11 -4.06
C ALA A 274 21.58 -13.11 -5.13
N GLY A 275 22.85 -12.84 -4.76
CA GLY A 275 23.96 -12.72 -5.71
C GLY A 275 23.81 -11.52 -6.65
N LEU A 276 23.25 -10.40 -6.16
CA LEU A 276 23.12 -9.18 -6.95
C LEU A 276 24.47 -8.49 -7.15
N ALA A 277 24.61 -7.73 -8.23
CA ALA A 277 25.80 -6.93 -8.54
C ALA A 277 25.60 -5.49 -8.07
N ARG A 278 26.20 -5.11 -6.93
CA ARG A 278 26.14 -3.73 -6.42
C ARG A 278 26.85 -2.77 -7.37
N VAL A 279 26.20 -1.65 -7.67
CA VAL A 279 26.73 -0.56 -8.47
C VAL A 279 26.77 0.69 -7.61
N ASP A 280 27.96 1.24 -7.41
CA ASP A 280 28.17 2.46 -6.65
C ASP A 280 28.25 3.68 -7.59
N GLY A 281 27.98 4.87 -7.04
CA GLY A 281 28.09 6.14 -7.76
C GLY A 281 26.99 6.41 -8.78
N VAL A 282 25.88 5.65 -8.74
CA VAL A 282 24.70 5.94 -9.55
C VAL A 282 24.09 7.27 -9.09
N ASP A 283 23.92 8.21 -10.01
CA ASP A 283 23.19 9.45 -9.71
C ASP A 283 21.69 9.14 -9.59
N THR A 284 21.21 9.15 -8.37
CA THR A 284 19.79 8.91 -8.04
C THR A 284 19.09 10.18 -7.58
N GLY A 285 19.72 11.35 -7.75
CA GLY A 285 19.16 12.65 -7.42
C GLY A 285 17.98 13.00 -8.32
N LEU A 286 16.74 12.92 -7.78
CA LEU A 286 15.54 13.24 -8.53
C LEU A 286 15.19 14.72 -8.50
N PRO A 287 14.62 15.28 -9.58
CA PRO A 287 14.06 16.64 -9.58
C PRO A 287 12.99 16.77 -8.48
N ARG A 288 13.05 17.90 -7.75
CA ARG A 288 12.10 18.16 -6.67
C ARG A 288 10.72 18.44 -7.24
N MET A 289 9.73 17.63 -6.89
CA MET A 289 8.33 17.87 -7.23
C MET A 289 7.75 19.09 -6.50
N GLY A 290 8.21 19.35 -5.28
CA GLY A 290 7.73 20.48 -4.50
C GLY A 290 6.19 20.48 -4.36
N ARG A 291 5.59 21.65 -4.64
CA ARG A 291 4.14 21.85 -4.62
C ARG A 291 3.40 21.01 -5.68
N ALA A 292 4.04 20.67 -6.79
CA ALA A 292 3.41 19.92 -7.88
C ALA A 292 2.81 18.58 -7.41
N TRP A 293 3.50 17.87 -6.50
CA TRP A 293 2.97 16.64 -5.91
C TRP A 293 1.66 16.86 -5.12
N ALA A 294 1.65 17.87 -4.23
CA ALA A 294 0.48 18.20 -3.42
C ALA A 294 -0.72 18.63 -4.26
N VAL A 295 -0.49 19.46 -5.28
CA VAL A 295 -1.55 19.97 -6.16
C VAL A 295 -2.22 18.86 -6.94
N SER A 296 -1.48 17.87 -7.46
CA SER A 296 -2.07 16.77 -8.23
C SER A 296 -3.11 15.98 -7.42
N GLY A 297 -2.85 15.76 -6.11
CA GLY A 297 -3.82 15.16 -5.19
C GLY A 297 -5.01 16.07 -4.90
N SER A 298 -4.77 17.37 -4.68
CA SER A 298 -5.81 18.35 -4.36
C SER A 298 -6.80 18.55 -5.50
N VAL A 299 -6.37 18.49 -6.77
CA VAL A 299 -7.26 18.57 -7.94
C VAL A 299 -8.29 17.45 -7.93
N GLY A 300 -7.87 16.21 -7.68
CA GLY A 300 -8.78 15.07 -7.56
C GLY A 300 -9.80 15.27 -6.43
N THR A 301 -9.33 15.70 -5.25
CA THR A 301 -10.20 15.99 -4.10
C THR A 301 -11.20 17.11 -4.40
N ALA A 302 -10.76 18.20 -5.06
CA ALA A 302 -11.63 19.31 -5.47
C ALA A 302 -12.74 18.85 -6.40
N ALA A 303 -12.41 18.01 -7.38
CA ALA A 303 -13.39 17.48 -8.33
C ALA A 303 -14.41 16.55 -7.66
N VAL A 304 -13.99 15.73 -6.67
CA VAL A 304 -14.90 14.86 -5.89
C VAL A 304 -15.83 15.67 -4.99
N LEU A 305 -15.32 16.69 -4.31
CA LEU A 305 -16.10 17.56 -3.42
C LEU A 305 -17.09 18.41 -4.23
N GLY A 306 -16.74 18.85 -5.45
CA GLY A 306 -17.58 19.67 -6.30
C GLY A 306 -18.12 20.91 -5.57
N ASP A 307 -19.43 21.15 -5.68
CA ASP A 307 -20.10 22.30 -5.06
C ASP A 307 -20.13 22.27 -3.52
N ARG A 308 -19.74 21.16 -2.86
CA ARG A 308 -19.62 21.08 -1.41
C ARG A 308 -18.45 21.94 -0.90
N TRP A 309 -17.39 22.11 -1.71
CA TRP A 309 -16.26 22.98 -1.39
C TRP A 309 -16.55 24.43 -1.78
N PRO A 310 -16.19 25.47 -0.98
CA PRO A 310 -15.45 25.42 0.30
C PRO A 310 -16.35 25.30 1.57
N ALA A 311 -17.66 25.15 1.43
CA ALA A 311 -18.59 25.14 2.57
C ALA A 311 -18.28 23.99 3.56
N CYS A 312 -17.79 22.82 3.09
CA CYS A 312 -17.49 21.64 3.89
C CYS A 312 -16.09 21.64 4.53
N LYS A 313 -15.33 22.74 4.46
CA LYS A 313 -13.93 22.77 4.87
C LYS A 313 -13.67 22.35 6.33
N ASP A 314 -14.61 22.64 7.23
CA ASP A 314 -14.48 22.32 8.65
C ASP A 314 -14.82 20.85 8.98
N ASP A 315 -15.39 20.13 8.01
CA ASP A 315 -15.65 18.68 8.07
C ASP A 315 -14.47 17.85 7.56
N LEU A 316 -13.43 18.47 7.00
CA LEU A 316 -12.24 17.79 6.48
C LEU A 316 -11.16 17.65 7.56
N THR A 317 -10.30 16.64 7.41
CA THR A 317 -9.09 16.55 8.24
C THR A 317 -8.17 17.76 8.01
N PRO A 318 -7.39 18.17 9.03
CA PRO A 318 -6.54 19.37 8.92
C PRO A 318 -5.59 19.36 7.73
N GLU A 319 -5.03 18.19 7.39
CA GLU A 319 -4.08 18.04 6.27
C GLU A 319 -4.78 18.22 4.92
N ILE A 320 -5.96 17.63 4.75
CA ILE A 320 -6.74 17.75 3.50
C ILE A 320 -7.23 19.19 3.35
N ARG A 321 -7.80 19.79 4.43
CA ARG A 321 -8.20 21.17 4.41
C ARG A 321 -7.05 22.10 4.03
N ALA A 322 -5.91 21.97 4.71
CA ALA A 322 -4.73 22.80 4.43
C ALA A 322 -4.22 22.61 2.99
N SER A 323 -4.25 21.38 2.46
CA SER A 323 -3.89 21.10 1.08
C SER A 323 -4.82 21.79 0.09
N MET A 324 -6.15 21.72 0.33
CA MET A 324 -7.16 22.38 -0.50
C MET A 324 -7.03 23.91 -0.47
N GLU A 325 -6.90 24.50 0.71
CA GLU A 325 -6.76 25.96 0.90
C GLU A 325 -5.46 26.48 0.28
N ASN A 326 -4.33 25.80 0.48
CA ASN A 326 -3.03 26.20 -0.05
C ASN A 326 -2.87 26.06 -1.56
N ASN A 327 -3.74 25.31 -2.21
CA ASN A 327 -3.68 25.04 -3.65
C ASN A 327 -4.87 25.60 -4.44
N ALA A 328 -5.76 26.36 -3.80
CA ALA A 328 -6.98 26.90 -4.43
C ALA A 328 -6.70 27.82 -5.64
N ASP A 329 -5.54 28.47 -5.69
CA ASP A 329 -5.10 29.35 -6.77
C ASP A 329 -4.59 28.65 -8.03
N VAL A 330 -4.48 27.29 -8.01
CA VAL A 330 -3.88 26.51 -9.11
C VAL A 330 -4.84 25.46 -9.71
N TYR A 331 -6.14 25.60 -9.47
CA TYR A 331 -7.16 24.70 -10.02
C TYR A 331 -7.59 25.12 -11.45
N ASP A 332 -6.63 25.39 -12.30
CA ASP A 332 -6.87 25.72 -13.71
C ASP A 332 -6.02 24.82 -14.64
N ALA A 333 -6.45 24.72 -15.91
CA ALA A 333 -5.80 23.84 -16.86
C ALA A 333 -4.35 24.20 -17.16
N HIS A 334 -3.97 25.48 -17.12
CA HIS A 334 -2.60 25.91 -17.37
C HIS A 334 -1.67 25.48 -16.22
N SER A 335 -2.06 25.76 -15.00
CA SER A 335 -1.30 25.33 -13.80
C SER A 335 -1.17 23.83 -13.72
N TYR A 336 -2.24 23.07 -14.05
CA TYR A 336 -2.19 21.62 -14.10
C TYR A 336 -1.20 21.11 -15.18
N ALA A 337 -1.18 21.70 -16.38
CA ALA A 337 -0.23 21.34 -17.42
C ALA A 337 1.23 21.60 -17.01
N LEU A 338 1.50 22.67 -16.24
CA LEU A 338 2.84 22.92 -15.70
C LEU A 338 3.26 21.85 -14.66
N ILE A 339 2.31 21.33 -13.88
CA ILE A 339 2.54 20.23 -12.93
C ILE A 339 2.89 18.94 -13.67
N GLU A 340 2.14 18.60 -14.72
CA GLU A 340 2.42 17.42 -15.54
C GLU A 340 3.79 17.53 -16.24
N ARG A 341 4.18 18.72 -16.68
CA ARG A 341 5.54 18.95 -17.20
C ARG A 341 6.61 18.67 -16.15
N LYS A 342 6.39 19.07 -14.89
CA LYS A 342 7.31 18.75 -13.78
C LYS A 342 7.40 17.25 -13.51
N ARG A 343 6.28 16.53 -13.65
CA ARG A 343 6.26 15.08 -13.58
C ARG A 343 7.11 14.42 -14.66
N MET A 344 7.10 14.95 -15.90
CA MET A 344 7.95 14.44 -16.98
C MET A 344 9.45 14.53 -16.65
N GLU A 345 9.90 15.60 -15.96
CA GLU A 345 11.30 15.71 -15.51
C GLU A 345 11.69 14.55 -14.56
N VAL A 346 10.79 14.17 -13.65
CA VAL A 346 11.02 13.01 -12.76
C VAL A 346 11.00 11.70 -13.55
N ASN A 347 10.10 11.56 -14.51
CA ASN A 347 10.05 10.38 -15.38
C ASN A 347 11.37 10.19 -16.16
N GLU A 348 11.92 11.26 -16.74
CA GLU A 348 13.21 11.21 -17.46
C GLU A 348 14.35 10.80 -16.51
N ALA A 349 14.42 11.40 -15.32
CA ALA A 349 15.44 11.05 -14.33
C ALA A 349 15.33 9.56 -13.90
N MET A 350 14.10 9.08 -13.64
CA MET A 350 13.86 7.66 -13.32
C MET A 350 14.24 6.75 -14.50
N ALA A 351 13.91 7.13 -15.73
CA ALA A 351 14.27 6.36 -16.92
C ALA A 351 15.80 6.23 -17.07
N MET A 352 16.56 7.27 -16.75
CA MET A 352 18.04 7.21 -16.76
C MET A 352 18.60 6.30 -15.68
N ILE A 353 18.02 6.31 -14.46
CA ILE A 353 18.43 5.39 -13.38
C ILE A 353 18.23 3.93 -13.79
N PHE A 354 17.10 3.63 -14.47
CA PHE A 354 16.74 2.29 -14.91
C PHE A 354 17.10 2.00 -16.38
N ASP A 355 18.03 2.79 -16.98
CA ASP A 355 18.48 2.54 -18.35
C ASP A 355 19.00 1.10 -18.51
N PRO A 356 18.62 0.39 -19.58
CA PRO A 356 19.01 -1.02 -19.75
C PRO A 356 20.51 -1.22 -20.03
N VAL A 357 21.24 -0.19 -20.45
CA VAL A 357 22.68 -0.26 -20.77
C VAL A 357 23.51 0.27 -19.63
N ASP A 358 23.28 1.51 -19.23
CA ASP A 358 24.13 2.23 -18.28
C ASP A 358 23.51 2.31 -16.86
N GLY A 359 22.20 2.10 -16.73
CA GLY A 359 21.48 2.17 -15.47
C GLY A 359 21.55 0.90 -14.60
N VAL A 360 20.66 0.78 -13.64
CA VAL A 360 20.52 -0.39 -12.76
C VAL A 360 19.20 -1.14 -13.00
N ASP A 361 19.11 -2.37 -12.52
CA ASP A 361 17.87 -3.17 -12.59
C ASP A 361 17.01 -2.92 -11.36
N LEU A 362 17.65 -2.63 -10.23
CA LEU A 362 17.03 -2.47 -8.93
C LEU A 362 17.60 -1.27 -8.19
N VAL A 363 16.76 -0.60 -7.42
CA VAL A 363 17.18 0.38 -6.40
C VAL A 363 16.62 -0.07 -5.05
N ILE A 364 17.50 -0.18 -4.05
CA ILE A 364 17.12 -0.48 -2.66
C ILE A 364 17.16 0.80 -1.84
N THR A 365 16.10 1.07 -1.10
CA THR A 365 15.95 2.22 -0.19
C THR A 365 15.05 1.87 0.98
N ALA A 366 14.74 2.82 1.87
CA ALA A 366 13.74 2.65 2.92
C ALA A 366 12.31 2.79 2.38
N SER A 367 11.35 2.06 2.96
CA SER A 367 9.91 2.27 2.71
C SER A 367 9.38 3.53 3.40
N ASN A 368 9.96 3.89 4.52
CA ASN A 368 9.57 5.01 5.39
C ASN A 368 10.80 5.81 5.81
N PRO A 369 10.68 7.10 6.09
CA PRO A 369 11.81 7.93 6.50
C PRO A 369 12.22 7.74 7.97
N ASP A 370 11.35 7.18 8.79
CA ASP A 370 11.54 6.86 10.20
C ASP A 370 10.54 5.76 10.61
N VAL A 371 10.58 5.31 11.85
CA VAL A 371 9.58 4.39 12.42
C VAL A 371 8.21 5.04 12.53
N ALA A 372 7.17 4.23 12.79
CA ALA A 372 5.80 4.72 12.94
C ALA A 372 5.69 5.83 13.99
N PHE A 373 5.09 6.96 13.60
CA PHE A 373 4.88 8.16 14.43
C PHE A 373 3.54 8.09 15.19
N ALA A 374 3.23 9.11 15.99
CA ALA A 374 2.01 9.16 16.79
C ALA A 374 0.73 8.98 15.95
N ALA A 375 -0.20 8.15 16.42
CA ALA A 375 -1.44 7.81 15.70
C ALA A 375 -2.33 9.02 15.45
N GLU A 376 -2.37 9.96 16.39
CA GLU A 376 -3.12 11.19 16.31
C GLU A 376 -2.47 12.25 15.38
N GLY A 377 -1.26 11.95 14.87
CA GLY A 377 -0.47 12.93 14.10
C GLY A 377 0.04 14.10 14.97
N PRO A 378 0.37 15.24 14.41
CA PRO A 378 0.43 15.55 12.98
C PRO A 378 1.54 14.79 12.25
N LEU A 379 1.60 14.90 10.91
CA LEU A 379 2.71 14.36 10.13
C LEU A 379 4.05 14.89 10.66
N PRO A 380 5.05 14.02 10.90
CA PRO A 380 6.34 14.46 11.41
C PRO A 380 7.07 15.38 10.43
N LYS A 381 7.86 16.29 10.99
CA LYS A 381 8.73 17.22 10.25
C LYS A 381 10.20 17.00 10.54
N THR A 382 10.51 16.08 11.47
CA THR A 382 11.86 15.64 11.84
C THR A 382 11.92 14.11 11.81
N PHE A 383 13.07 13.57 11.42
CA PHE A 383 13.30 12.13 11.21
C PHE A 383 14.67 11.81 11.79
N GLY A 384 14.74 10.94 12.80
CA GLY A 384 15.97 10.72 13.55
C GLY A 384 16.61 12.03 14.10
N GLY A 385 15.78 13.02 14.48
CA GLY A 385 16.25 14.33 14.93
C GLY A 385 16.60 15.33 13.80
N ILE A 386 16.60 14.91 12.54
CA ILE A 386 16.98 15.75 11.38
C ILE A 386 15.72 16.38 10.77
N LYS A 387 15.74 17.68 10.47
CA LYS A 387 14.61 18.40 9.89
C LYS A 387 14.43 18.08 8.41
N GLY A 388 13.26 17.53 8.02
CA GLY A 388 12.89 17.21 6.63
C GLY A 388 11.60 17.87 6.16
N GLY A 389 10.74 18.33 7.08
CA GLY A 389 9.41 18.90 6.77
C GLY A 389 8.35 17.81 6.50
N ALA A 390 7.07 18.19 6.55
CA ALA A 390 5.95 17.25 6.41
C ALA A 390 5.93 16.51 5.04
N GLY A 391 6.36 17.16 3.96
CA GLY A 391 6.45 16.56 2.63
C GLY A 391 7.46 15.40 2.52
N ASN A 392 8.37 15.26 3.49
CA ASN A 392 9.36 14.21 3.51
C ASN A 392 8.73 12.80 3.68
N ASN A 393 7.55 12.72 4.27
CA ASN A 393 6.90 11.45 4.60
C ASN A 393 6.58 10.54 3.39
N GLY A 394 6.54 11.08 2.18
CA GLY A 394 6.29 10.31 0.95
C GLY A 394 7.45 10.28 -0.04
N LYS A 395 8.56 11.00 0.21
CA LYS A 395 9.65 11.18 -0.77
C LYS A 395 10.33 9.88 -1.20
N LEU A 396 10.39 8.88 -0.35
CA LEU A 396 11.01 7.60 -0.65
C LEU A 396 10.14 6.72 -1.55
N THR A 397 8.82 6.93 -1.57
CA THR A 397 7.87 6.03 -2.23
C THR A 397 7.25 6.59 -3.51
N PHE A 398 6.92 7.90 -3.55
CA PHE A 398 6.22 8.47 -4.71
C PHE A 398 7.01 8.42 -6.04
N PRO A 399 8.36 8.38 -6.12
CA PRO A 399 9.04 8.27 -7.41
C PRO A 399 8.60 7.07 -8.23
N ALA A 400 8.46 5.89 -7.59
CA ALA A 400 7.95 4.68 -8.24
C ALA A 400 6.48 4.81 -8.70
N ASN A 401 5.68 5.69 -8.10
CA ASN A 401 4.32 5.99 -8.56
C ASN A 401 4.33 6.90 -9.79
N LEU A 402 5.16 7.93 -9.78
CA LEU A 402 5.27 8.88 -10.90
C LEU A 402 5.75 8.21 -12.16
N HIS A 403 6.76 7.34 -12.07
CA HIS A 403 7.31 6.62 -13.22
C HIS A 403 6.55 5.33 -13.54
N GLY A 404 5.77 4.79 -12.59
CA GLY A 404 4.98 3.57 -12.80
C GLY A 404 5.71 2.26 -12.52
N ASN A 405 6.93 2.26 -11.97
CA ASN A 405 7.73 1.08 -11.63
C ASN A 405 7.00 0.12 -10.67
N ALA A 406 7.35 -1.16 -10.74
CA ALA A 406 7.11 -2.09 -9.64
C ALA A 406 7.99 -1.73 -8.43
N ALA A 407 7.43 -1.85 -7.21
CA ALA A 407 8.18 -1.64 -5.97
C ALA A 407 7.57 -2.45 -4.82
N ILE A 408 8.41 -3.04 -3.97
CA ILE A 408 7.97 -3.85 -2.86
C ILE A 408 8.56 -3.35 -1.54
N SER A 409 7.75 -3.30 -0.48
CA SER A 409 8.21 -3.15 0.91
C SER A 409 8.30 -4.52 1.55
N ILE A 410 9.45 -4.85 2.12
CA ILE A 410 9.76 -6.13 2.75
C ILE A 410 10.09 -5.83 4.22
N PRO A 411 9.53 -6.55 5.20
CA PRO A 411 9.95 -6.43 6.60
C PRO A 411 11.45 -6.68 6.75
N ALA A 412 12.15 -5.79 7.45
CA ALA A 412 13.61 -5.83 7.56
C ALA A 412 14.14 -5.61 8.99
N GLY A 413 13.38 -6.01 9.98
CA GLY A 413 13.69 -5.83 11.39
C GLY A 413 12.86 -4.74 12.05
N ASP A 414 13.34 -4.21 13.15
CA ASP A 414 12.66 -3.18 13.94
C ASP A 414 13.66 -2.21 14.61
N VAL A 415 13.15 -1.05 14.99
CA VAL A 415 13.79 -0.10 15.92
C VAL A 415 12.86 0.06 17.11
N ASP A 416 13.33 -0.23 18.31
CA ASP A 416 12.56 -0.18 19.55
C ASP A 416 11.24 -0.96 19.49
N GLY A 417 11.20 -2.11 18.81
CA GLY A 417 10.02 -2.95 18.63
C GLY A 417 9.01 -2.42 17.60
N LEU A 418 9.34 -1.39 16.83
CA LEU A 418 8.55 -0.88 15.71
C LEU A 418 9.16 -1.35 14.38
N PRO A 419 8.39 -2.03 13.52
CA PRO A 419 8.90 -2.55 12.26
C PRO A 419 9.48 -1.48 11.35
N ILE A 420 10.48 -1.88 10.58
CA ILE A 420 11.05 -1.11 9.47
C ILE A 420 10.93 -1.90 8.17
N GLY A 421 10.75 -1.20 7.06
CA GLY A 421 10.57 -1.79 5.74
C GLY A 421 11.71 -1.44 4.80
N LEU A 422 12.33 -2.48 4.20
CA LEU A 422 13.25 -2.35 3.07
C LEU A 422 12.42 -2.22 1.79
N GLN A 423 12.62 -1.16 1.02
CA GLN A 423 11.97 -0.99 -0.27
C GLN A 423 12.92 -1.42 -1.40
N VAL A 424 12.44 -2.29 -2.28
CA VAL A 424 13.11 -2.61 -3.54
C VAL A 424 12.26 -2.10 -4.69
N VAL A 425 12.81 -1.19 -5.49
CA VAL A 425 12.20 -0.65 -6.71
C VAL A 425 12.85 -1.32 -7.90
N GLY A 426 12.05 -1.94 -8.77
CA GLY A 426 12.52 -2.58 -9.99
C GLY A 426 12.11 -1.81 -11.25
N ARG A 427 12.52 -2.29 -12.41
CA ARG A 427 12.00 -1.83 -13.70
C ARG A 427 10.50 -2.16 -13.82
N HIS A 428 9.84 -1.61 -14.81
CA HIS A 428 8.47 -2.02 -15.16
C HIS A 428 8.41 -3.53 -15.44
N HIS A 429 7.32 -4.15 -15.02
CA HIS A 429 7.03 -5.58 -15.27
C HIS A 429 7.96 -6.57 -14.55
N THR A 430 8.67 -6.14 -13.50
CA THR A 430 9.59 -6.99 -12.73
C THR A 430 8.98 -7.54 -11.43
N GLU A 431 7.69 -7.45 -11.26
CA GLU A 431 7.01 -7.90 -10.03
C GLU A 431 7.37 -9.34 -9.61
N PRO A 432 7.45 -10.34 -10.52
CA PRO A 432 7.84 -11.70 -10.13
C PRO A 432 9.27 -11.76 -9.55
N LEU A 433 10.20 -10.94 -10.07
CA LEU A 433 11.58 -10.87 -9.56
C LEU A 433 11.62 -10.21 -8.17
N LEU A 434 10.80 -9.17 -7.95
CA LEU A 434 10.67 -8.53 -6.64
C LEU A 434 10.07 -9.49 -5.59
N LEU A 435 9.10 -10.32 -5.99
CA LEU A 435 8.54 -11.36 -5.14
C LEU A 435 9.56 -12.47 -4.83
N GLU A 436 10.41 -12.83 -5.79
CA GLU A 436 11.52 -13.78 -5.57
C GLU A 436 12.51 -13.25 -4.53
N LEU A 437 12.91 -11.97 -4.64
CA LEU A 437 13.79 -11.32 -3.66
C LEU A 437 13.14 -11.27 -2.27
N ALA A 438 11.86 -10.91 -2.19
CA ALA A 438 11.11 -10.90 -0.94
C ALA A 438 10.99 -12.30 -0.32
N LEU A 439 10.76 -13.33 -1.14
CA LEU A 439 10.71 -14.73 -0.68
C LEU A 439 12.07 -15.18 -0.12
N LEU A 440 13.16 -14.75 -0.71
CA LEU A 440 14.50 -15.04 -0.21
C LEU A 440 14.70 -14.42 1.19
N VAL A 441 14.27 -13.17 1.38
CA VAL A 441 14.29 -12.54 2.71
C VAL A 441 13.38 -13.29 3.69
N GLU A 442 12.15 -13.62 3.29
CA GLU A 442 11.19 -14.36 4.14
C GLU A 442 11.75 -15.70 4.62
N ARG A 443 12.48 -16.42 3.76
CA ARG A 443 13.08 -17.72 4.09
C ARG A 443 14.31 -17.60 4.99
N ASN A 444 15.16 -16.63 4.74
CA ASN A 444 16.43 -16.49 5.44
C ASN A 444 16.29 -15.73 6.77
N ARG A 445 15.35 -14.81 6.83
CA ARG A 445 15.08 -13.91 7.97
C ARG A 445 13.59 -13.73 8.18
N PRO A 446 12.89 -14.79 8.62
CA PRO A 446 11.44 -14.76 8.82
C PRO A 446 11.05 -13.71 9.85
N TRP A 447 9.98 -12.98 9.56
CA TRP A 447 9.44 -11.96 10.45
C TRP A 447 8.20 -12.48 11.20
N PRO A 448 7.81 -11.84 12.34
CA PRO A 448 6.58 -12.16 13.03
C PRO A 448 5.35 -11.95 12.14
N LEU A 449 4.49 -12.98 12.03
CA LEU A 449 3.29 -12.90 11.20
C LEU A 449 2.16 -12.08 11.84
N ILE A 450 2.18 -11.94 13.18
CA ILE A 450 1.18 -11.18 13.95
C ILE A 450 1.93 -10.33 14.98
N ALA A 451 1.51 -9.09 15.12
CA ALA A 451 2.11 -8.15 16.06
C ALA A 451 1.94 -8.60 17.54
N PRO A 452 2.99 -8.52 18.36
CA PRO A 452 2.99 -9.10 19.70
C PRO A 452 2.04 -8.40 20.70
N VAL A 453 1.75 -7.11 20.54
CA VAL A 453 0.89 -6.35 21.45
C VAL A 453 -0.55 -6.85 21.46
N VAL A 454 -1.04 -7.33 20.31
CA VAL A 454 -2.40 -7.88 20.20
C VAL A 454 -2.50 -9.26 20.88
N GLN A 455 -1.39 -9.99 20.99
CA GLN A 455 -1.34 -11.29 21.68
C GLN A 455 -1.36 -11.18 23.21
N GLY A 456 -1.03 -10.02 23.76
CA GLY A 456 -0.94 -9.74 25.19
C GLY A 456 -2.13 -8.96 25.79
N ALA A 457 -3.17 -8.62 24.99
CA ALA A 457 -4.37 -7.97 25.52
C ALA A 457 -5.13 -8.97 26.41
N PRO A 458 -5.44 -8.65 27.69
CA PRO A 458 -6.19 -9.56 28.53
C PRO A 458 -7.59 -9.77 27.96
N SER A 459 -8.00 -11.03 27.91
CA SER A 459 -9.33 -11.50 27.52
C SER A 459 -10.43 -10.93 28.42
#